data_5df8bb468a3d4ff076b48e6b95789b67
#
_entry.id   5df8bb468a3d4ff076b48e6b95789b67
#
_cell.length_a   1.000
_cell.length_b   1.000
_cell.length_c   1.000
_cell.angle_alpha   90.00
_cell.angle_beta   90.00
_cell.angle_gamma   90.00
#
_symmetry.space_group_name_H-M   'P 1'
#
loop_
_entity.id
_entity.type
_entity.pdbx_description
1 polymer ?
#
loop_
_entity_poly.entity_id
_entity_poly.type
_entity_poly.pdbx_seq_one_letter_code
_entity_poly.pdbx_strand_id
1 'polypeptide(L)'
;MLLTKPYDAARAVEYARRWALSRNPLFVDFTGRGGNCTNFVSQCVLAGSCVMNRTPDYGWYYESDADRAPAWSSVRYFYDFMTGTPEFASRNGGIGPYAAEVPRRRAQVGDAVQYVNAEGNWYHTVIISKIENGEIYVCAQSDNALDRPLSSYNFASARFLHFLGVRFDVNDDECFAYLISGGEGLPEPEPSAPDFDRPELVEGS
;
A
#
# COMPACT_ATOMS: atom_id res chain seq x y z
N MET A 1 -17.82 11.69 -11.14
CA MET A 1 -16.64 11.45 -12.02
C MET A 1 -15.42 11.48 -11.12
N LEU A 2 -14.58 10.43 -11.15
CA LEU A 2 -13.36 10.41 -10.32
C LEU A 2 -12.39 11.49 -10.81
N LEU A 3 -11.77 12.17 -9.86
CA LEU A 3 -10.63 13.04 -10.09
C LEU A 3 -9.35 12.23 -10.11
N THR A 4 -8.27 12.80 -10.62
CA THR A 4 -6.96 12.15 -10.66
C THR A 4 -5.89 13.13 -10.17
N LYS A 5 -4.98 12.65 -9.33
CA LYS A 5 -3.78 13.37 -8.89
C LYS A 5 -2.51 12.54 -9.14
N PRO A 6 -1.32 13.18 -9.20
CA PRO A 6 -0.06 12.44 -9.23
C PRO A 6 0.11 11.55 -7.98
N TYR A 7 0.78 10.43 -8.16
CA TYR A 7 1.33 9.66 -7.04
C TYR A 7 2.61 10.34 -6.53
N ASP A 8 2.70 10.55 -5.22
CA ASP A 8 3.86 11.18 -4.60
C ASP A 8 4.91 10.12 -4.22
N ALA A 9 5.79 9.81 -5.16
CA ALA A 9 6.87 8.85 -4.98
C ALA A 9 7.86 9.27 -3.87
N ALA A 10 8.06 10.58 -3.66
CA ALA A 10 8.97 11.08 -2.63
C ALA A 10 8.44 10.75 -1.22
N ARG A 11 7.16 11.01 -0.95
CA ARG A 11 6.51 10.63 0.31
C ARG A 11 6.51 9.13 0.54
N ALA A 12 6.27 8.34 -0.50
CA ALA A 12 6.30 6.87 -0.40
C ALA A 12 7.70 6.35 -0.01
N VAL A 13 8.76 6.92 -0.59
CA VAL A 13 10.14 6.54 -0.29
C VAL A 13 10.58 7.06 1.08
N GLU A 14 10.19 8.27 1.48
CA GLU A 14 10.43 8.80 2.83
C GLU A 14 9.82 7.87 3.89
N TYR A 15 8.56 7.47 3.69
CA TYR A 15 7.90 6.48 4.54
C TYR A 15 8.66 5.16 4.57
N ALA A 16 9.04 4.65 3.40
CA ALA A 16 9.78 3.39 3.29
C ALA A 16 11.08 3.42 4.10
N ARG A 17 11.88 4.47 3.96
CA ARG A 17 13.14 4.63 4.70
C ARG A 17 12.94 4.78 6.20
N ARG A 18 11.88 5.51 6.60
CA ARG A 18 11.55 5.70 8.02
C ARG A 18 11.23 4.37 8.71
N TRP A 19 10.52 3.47 8.03
CA TRP A 19 9.94 2.29 8.64
C TRP A 19 10.54 0.95 8.18
N ALA A 20 11.48 0.92 7.23
CA ALA A 20 12.05 -0.32 6.69
C ALA A 20 12.63 -1.26 7.76
N LEU A 21 13.27 -0.71 8.79
CA LEU A 21 13.94 -1.46 9.85
C LEU A 21 13.14 -1.51 11.17
N SER A 22 11.98 -0.87 11.21
CA SER A 22 11.08 -0.85 12.36
C SER A 22 9.63 -1.07 11.91
N ARG A 23 8.68 -1.10 12.85
CA ARG A 23 7.25 -1.28 12.55
C ARG A 23 6.50 -0.01 12.90
N ASN A 24 5.66 0.44 11.98
CA ASN A 24 4.73 1.52 12.25
C ASN A 24 3.61 0.98 13.15
N PRO A 25 3.36 1.57 14.34
CA PRO A 25 2.37 1.07 15.30
C PRO A 25 0.93 1.14 14.80
N LEU A 26 0.65 1.92 13.73
CA LEU A 26 -0.67 1.99 13.10
C LEU A 26 -1.07 0.70 12.38
N PHE A 27 -0.11 -0.18 12.10
CA PHE A 27 -0.34 -1.38 11.29
C PHE A 27 0.17 -2.64 12.00
N VAL A 28 -0.60 -3.72 11.89
CA VAL A 28 -0.18 -5.02 12.42
C VAL A 28 1.02 -5.56 11.65
N ASP A 29 2.00 -6.10 12.37
CA ASP A 29 3.13 -6.84 11.78
C ASP A 29 2.70 -8.28 11.46
N PHE A 30 2.73 -8.63 10.18
CA PHE A 30 2.44 -9.99 9.70
C PHE A 30 3.68 -10.88 9.59
N THR A 31 4.84 -10.47 10.10
CA THR A 31 6.04 -11.32 10.16
C THR A 31 5.72 -12.60 10.91
N GLY A 32 6.01 -13.77 10.29
CA GLY A 32 5.64 -15.07 10.86
C GLY A 32 4.17 -15.50 10.64
N ARG A 33 3.34 -14.62 10.03
CA ARG A 33 1.91 -14.88 9.71
C ARG A 33 1.64 -14.77 8.19
N GLY A 34 2.53 -15.29 7.36
CA GLY A 34 2.47 -15.20 5.90
C GLY A 34 3.37 -14.12 5.29
N GLY A 35 3.97 -13.26 6.10
CA GLY A 35 4.92 -12.23 5.67
C GLY A 35 4.35 -10.82 5.65
N ASN A 36 5.23 -9.85 5.88
CA ASN A 36 4.89 -8.42 6.01
C ASN A 36 5.24 -7.58 4.78
N CYS A 37 5.76 -8.19 3.71
CA CYS A 37 6.31 -7.47 2.57
C CYS A 37 5.28 -6.60 1.85
N THR A 38 4.14 -7.17 1.47
CA THR A 38 3.09 -6.43 0.76
C THR A 38 2.36 -5.46 1.68
N ASN A 39 2.13 -5.83 2.96
CA ASN A 39 1.60 -4.91 3.96
C ASN A 39 2.47 -3.64 4.09
N PHE A 40 3.80 -3.81 4.14
CA PHE A 40 4.73 -2.69 4.20
C PHE A 40 4.69 -1.82 2.92
N VAL A 41 4.72 -2.45 1.74
CA VAL A 41 4.65 -1.69 0.49
C VAL A 41 3.30 -0.97 0.35
N SER A 42 2.20 -1.57 0.80
CA SER A 42 0.90 -0.91 0.85
C SER A 42 0.92 0.34 1.74
N GLN A 43 1.59 0.31 2.88
CA GLN A 43 1.78 1.49 3.73
C GLN A 43 2.58 2.59 3.00
N CYS A 44 3.66 2.22 2.28
CA CYS A 44 4.45 3.17 1.50
C CYS A 44 3.59 3.81 0.39
N VAL A 45 2.82 2.99 -0.32
CA VAL A 45 1.92 3.48 -1.39
C VAL A 45 0.81 4.35 -0.82
N LEU A 46 0.29 4.04 0.36
CA LEU A 46 -0.66 4.90 1.05
C LEU A 46 -0.05 6.26 1.40
N ALA A 47 1.19 6.30 1.88
CA ALA A 47 1.89 7.55 2.17
C ALA A 47 2.05 8.42 0.91
N GLY A 48 2.22 7.82 -0.27
CA GLY A 48 2.31 8.52 -1.55
C GLY A 48 0.98 8.84 -2.22
N SER A 49 -0.13 8.23 -1.78
CA SER A 49 -1.44 8.39 -2.41
C SER A 49 -2.48 9.10 -1.53
N CYS A 50 -2.45 8.87 -0.23
CA CYS A 50 -3.48 9.26 0.75
C CYS A 50 -4.91 8.89 0.34
N VAL A 51 -5.08 7.79 -0.40
CA VAL A 51 -6.39 7.33 -0.86
C VAL A 51 -6.45 5.81 -0.74
N MET A 52 -7.40 5.31 0.01
CA MET A 52 -7.75 3.89 0.09
C MET A 52 -9.01 3.60 -0.73
N ASN A 53 -9.16 2.37 -1.17
CA ASN A 53 -10.39 1.87 -1.78
C ASN A 53 -11.04 0.88 -0.82
N ARG A 54 -12.15 1.28 -0.19
CA ARG A 54 -12.87 0.51 0.84
C ARG A 54 -13.88 -0.49 0.27
N THR A 55 -13.79 -0.84 -1.01
CA THR A 55 -14.64 -1.91 -1.57
C THR A 55 -14.26 -3.24 -0.94
N PRO A 56 -15.18 -3.97 -0.29
CA PRO A 56 -14.91 -5.29 0.26
C PRO A 56 -14.33 -6.23 -0.81
N ASP A 57 -13.37 -7.07 -0.46
CA ASP A 57 -12.67 -8.09 -1.27
C ASP A 57 -11.89 -7.55 -2.48
N TYR A 58 -12.41 -6.55 -3.20
CA TYR A 58 -11.85 -6.00 -4.43
C TYR A 58 -11.19 -4.63 -4.27
N GLY A 59 -11.25 -4.06 -3.06
CA GLY A 59 -10.59 -2.81 -2.71
C GLY A 59 -9.13 -2.98 -2.31
N TRP A 60 -8.58 -1.89 -1.79
CA TRP A 60 -7.26 -1.83 -1.21
C TRP A 60 -7.30 -0.84 -0.03
N TYR A 61 -7.42 -1.38 1.17
CA TYR A 61 -7.55 -0.61 2.41
C TYR A 61 -7.11 -1.41 3.63
N TYR A 62 -6.86 -0.70 4.72
CA TYR A 62 -6.55 -1.24 6.04
C TYR A 62 -7.21 -0.36 7.11
N GLU A 63 -8.09 -0.95 7.91
CA GLU A 63 -8.66 -0.33 9.11
C GLU A 63 -8.15 -1.06 10.37
N SER A 64 -7.98 -2.38 10.30
CA SER A 64 -7.45 -3.21 11.38
C SER A 64 -6.92 -4.55 10.85
N ASP A 65 -6.38 -5.39 11.75
CA ASP A 65 -6.00 -6.78 11.41
C ASP A 65 -7.19 -7.58 10.86
N ALA A 66 -8.36 -7.39 11.41
CA ALA A 66 -9.57 -8.11 11.00
C ALA A 66 -10.33 -7.44 9.84
N ASP A 67 -10.09 -6.15 9.61
CA ASP A 67 -10.78 -5.34 8.59
C ASP A 67 -9.77 -4.70 7.63
N ARG A 68 -9.42 -5.45 6.60
CA ARG A 68 -8.57 -5.02 5.50
C ARG A 68 -8.90 -5.78 4.23
N ALA A 69 -8.66 -5.15 3.09
CA ALA A 69 -8.80 -5.84 1.80
C ALA A 69 -7.67 -6.87 1.60
N PRO A 70 -7.94 -7.99 0.92
CA PRO A 70 -6.90 -8.95 0.53
C PRO A 70 -5.73 -8.31 -0.23
N ALA A 71 -6.00 -7.31 -1.05
CA ALA A 71 -4.99 -6.58 -1.81
C ALA A 71 -4.00 -5.78 -0.93
N TRP A 72 -4.33 -5.51 0.33
CA TRP A 72 -3.43 -4.82 1.25
C TRP A 72 -2.20 -5.64 1.62
N SER A 73 -2.34 -6.96 1.78
CA SER A 73 -1.27 -7.83 2.31
C SER A 73 -0.89 -9.01 1.40
N SER A 74 -1.61 -9.25 0.31
CA SER A 74 -1.32 -10.34 -0.64
C SER A 74 -0.55 -9.84 -1.85
N VAL A 75 0.57 -10.50 -2.18
CA VAL A 75 1.38 -10.20 -3.38
C VAL A 75 0.53 -10.24 -4.66
N ARG A 76 -0.32 -11.27 -4.81
CA ARG A 76 -1.18 -11.44 -5.98
C ARG A 76 -2.24 -10.36 -6.07
N TYR A 77 -3.05 -10.20 -5.02
CA TYR A 77 -4.17 -9.26 -5.04
C TYR A 77 -3.73 -7.79 -5.07
N PHE A 78 -2.56 -7.47 -4.51
CA PHE A 78 -1.93 -6.17 -4.68
C PHE A 78 -1.68 -5.86 -6.18
N TYR A 79 -1.11 -6.81 -6.90
CA TYR A 79 -0.92 -6.69 -8.34
C TYR A 79 -2.25 -6.49 -9.08
N ASP A 80 -3.23 -7.36 -8.78
CA ASP A 80 -4.53 -7.33 -9.44
C ASP A 80 -5.24 -5.98 -9.24
N PHE A 81 -5.18 -5.43 -8.02
CA PHE A 81 -5.74 -4.12 -7.71
C PHE A 81 -4.97 -3.00 -8.42
N MET A 82 -3.66 -2.93 -8.25
CA MET A 82 -2.85 -1.82 -8.76
C MET A 82 -2.84 -1.74 -10.29
N THR A 83 -2.86 -2.87 -10.97
CA THR A 83 -2.90 -2.92 -12.45
C THR A 83 -4.31 -2.90 -13.02
N GLY A 84 -5.32 -3.02 -12.18
CA GLY A 84 -6.72 -3.04 -12.61
C GLY A 84 -7.03 -4.22 -13.52
N THR A 85 -6.72 -5.44 -13.06
CA THR A 85 -7.15 -6.64 -13.81
C THR A 85 -8.66 -6.62 -14.01
N PRO A 86 -9.20 -7.22 -15.08
CA PRO A 86 -10.63 -7.09 -15.44
C PRO A 86 -11.59 -7.42 -14.28
N GLU A 87 -11.25 -8.40 -13.47
CA GLU A 87 -12.05 -8.76 -12.31
C GLU A 87 -12.10 -7.64 -11.27
N PHE A 88 -10.94 -7.08 -10.91
CA PHE A 88 -10.85 -5.99 -9.93
C PHE A 88 -11.45 -4.69 -10.47
N ALA A 89 -11.08 -4.29 -11.68
CA ALA A 89 -11.56 -3.06 -12.29
C ALA A 89 -13.08 -2.99 -12.44
N SER A 90 -13.75 -4.13 -12.66
CA SER A 90 -15.20 -4.19 -12.77
C SER A 90 -15.97 -4.07 -11.46
N ARG A 91 -15.27 -4.22 -10.30
CA ARG A 91 -15.92 -4.36 -8.98
C ARG A 91 -15.51 -3.29 -7.97
N ASN A 92 -14.40 -2.59 -8.16
CA ASN A 92 -13.84 -1.69 -7.15
C ASN A 92 -14.12 -0.20 -7.37
N GLY A 93 -14.88 0.17 -8.39
CA GLY A 93 -15.22 1.57 -8.68
C GLY A 93 -14.05 2.45 -9.11
N GLY A 94 -12.82 1.91 -9.20
CA GLY A 94 -11.64 2.57 -9.74
C GLY A 94 -10.96 3.61 -8.83
N ILE A 95 -11.40 3.79 -7.57
CA ILE A 95 -10.76 4.68 -6.59
C ILE A 95 -9.43 4.07 -6.14
N GLY A 96 -8.42 4.90 -5.88
CA GLY A 96 -7.12 4.53 -5.31
C GLY A 96 -5.94 4.72 -6.26
N PRO A 97 -4.74 4.35 -5.82
CA PRO A 97 -3.54 4.33 -6.66
C PRO A 97 -3.69 3.29 -7.77
N TYR A 98 -3.11 3.57 -8.93
CA TYR A 98 -3.09 2.65 -10.04
C TYR A 98 -1.73 2.63 -10.73
N ALA A 99 -1.35 1.49 -11.25
CA ALA A 99 -0.04 1.24 -11.82
C ALA A 99 -0.13 0.46 -13.14
N ALA A 100 0.97 0.46 -13.87
CA ALA A 100 1.17 -0.42 -15.01
C ALA A 100 2.44 -1.24 -14.82
N GLU A 101 2.42 -2.49 -15.29
CA GLU A 101 3.66 -3.27 -15.40
C GLU A 101 4.56 -2.67 -16.48
N VAL A 102 5.83 -2.42 -16.12
CA VAL A 102 6.81 -1.83 -17.02
C VAL A 102 8.09 -2.66 -17.06
N PRO A 103 8.87 -2.60 -18.13
CA PRO A 103 10.20 -3.23 -18.14
C PRO A 103 11.15 -2.52 -17.16
N ARG A 104 12.11 -3.27 -16.60
CA ARG A 104 13.09 -2.77 -15.61
C ARG A 104 13.70 -1.40 -15.97
N ARG A 105 13.99 -1.16 -17.26
CA ARG A 105 14.57 0.10 -17.72
C ARG A 105 13.65 1.33 -17.58
N ARG A 106 12.36 1.12 -17.32
CA ARG A 106 11.37 2.16 -17.10
C ARG A 106 10.95 2.30 -15.64
N ALA A 107 11.47 1.41 -14.79
CA ALA A 107 11.20 1.49 -13.35
C ALA A 107 11.76 2.79 -12.78
N GLN A 108 11.05 3.36 -11.84
CA GLN A 108 11.37 4.62 -11.19
C GLN A 108 11.40 4.46 -9.66
N VAL A 109 12.01 5.42 -8.99
CA VAL A 109 11.97 5.53 -7.53
C VAL A 109 10.52 5.68 -7.07
N GLY A 110 10.11 4.90 -6.06
CA GLY A 110 8.73 4.84 -5.59
C GLY A 110 7.90 3.73 -6.23
N ASP A 111 8.39 3.05 -7.27
CA ASP A 111 7.72 1.90 -7.88
C ASP A 111 7.82 0.66 -7.00
N ALA A 112 6.84 -0.25 -7.13
CA ALA A 112 6.88 -1.55 -6.50
C ALA A 112 7.54 -2.60 -7.41
N VAL A 113 8.26 -3.54 -6.79
CA VAL A 113 8.82 -4.71 -7.48
C VAL A 113 8.28 -5.96 -6.81
N GLN A 114 7.88 -6.92 -7.61
CA GLN A 114 7.46 -8.23 -7.09
C GLN A 114 8.34 -9.33 -7.67
N TYR A 115 8.66 -10.32 -6.82
CA TYR A 115 9.54 -11.44 -7.17
C TYR A 115 8.75 -12.73 -7.35
N VAL A 116 9.18 -13.54 -8.32
CA VAL A 116 8.72 -14.91 -8.53
C VAL A 116 9.85 -15.88 -8.23
N ASN A 117 9.51 -16.98 -7.55
CA ASN A 117 10.45 -18.07 -7.28
C ASN A 117 10.59 -19.03 -8.47
N ALA A 118 11.45 -20.06 -8.36
CA ALA A 118 11.68 -21.03 -9.38
C ALA A 118 10.44 -21.86 -9.75
N GLU A 119 9.50 -22.00 -8.81
CA GLU A 119 8.22 -22.73 -8.98
C GLU A 119 7.13 -21.86 -9.64
N GLY A 120 7.42 -20.59 -9.97
CA GLY A 120 6.49 -19.68 -10.60
C GLY A 120 5.54 -18.95 -9.64
N ASN A 121 5.76 -19.03 -8.34
CA ASN A 121 4.94 -18.35 -7.34
C ASN A 121 5.46 -16.93 -7.06
N TRP A 122 4.60 -15.94 -7.19
CA TRP A 122 4.86 -14.56 -6.75
C TRP A 122 4.78 -14.49 -5.24
N TYR A 123 5.90 -14.21 -4.57
CA TYR A 123 6.03 -14.40 -3.12
C TYR A 123 6.48 -13.17 -2.32
N HIS A 124 7.01 -12.14 -2.97
CA HIS A 124 7.58 -10.99 -2.28
C HIS A 124 7.28 -9.68 -3.01
N THR A 125 7.09 -8.60 -2.24
CA THR A 125 6.89 -7.24 -2.75
C THR A 125 7.84 -6.30 -2.03
N VAL A 126 8.53 -5.44 -2.77
CA VAL A 126 9.45 -4.41 -2.26
C VAL A 126 9.17 -3.09 -2.96
N ILE A 127 9.65 -1.97 -2.40
CA ILE A 127 9.56 -0.63 -2.99
C ILE A 127 10.95 -0.12 -3.39
N ILE A 128 11.06 0.47 -4.58
CA ILE A 128 12.30 1.08 -5.06
C ILE A 128 12.54 2.39 -4.28
N SER A 129 13.61 2.43 -3.53
CA SER A 129 14.00 3.59 -2.72
C SER A 129 15.04 4.49 -3.39
N LYS A 130 15.85 3.92 -4.32
CA LYS A 130 16.92 4.63 -5.00
C LYS A 130 17.28 3.91 -6.30
N ILE A 131 17.72 4.66 -7.31
CA ILE A 131 18.37 4.13 -8.51
C ILE A 131 19.67 4.92 -8.70
N GLU A 132 20.80 4.22 -8.73
CA GLU A 132 22.12 4.86 -8.85
C GLU A 132 23.06 3.97 -9.68
N ASN A 133 23.72 4.55 -10.69
CA ASN A 133 24.67 3.84 -11.58
C ASN A 133 24.08 2.60 -12.25
N GLY A 134 22.77 2.59 -12.54
CA GLY A 134 22.07 1.45 -13.15
C GLY A 134 21.65 0.35 -12.16
N GLU A 135 22.04 0.45 -10.88
CA GLU A 135 21.57 -0.43 -9.81
C GLU A 135 20.32 0.15 -9.17
N ILE A 136 19.35 -0.72 -8.90
CA ILE A 136 18.12 -0.44 -8.17
C ILE A 136 18.32 -0.84 -6.70
N TYR A 137 17.95 0.03 -5.80
CA TYR A 137 17.93 -0.21 -4.35
C TYR A 137 16.52 -0.22 -3.84
N VAL A 138 16.24 -1.07 -2.87
CA VAL A 138 14.89 -1.28 -2.36
C VAL A 138 14.81 -1.24 -0.85
N CYS A 139 13.61 -0.87 -0.35
CA CYS A 139 13.21 -1.09 1.03
C CYS A 139 12.19 -2.23 1.09
N ALA A 140 12.27 -3.04 2.15
CA ALA A 140 11.39 -4.19 2.35
C ALA A 140 11.19 -4.53 3.83
N GLN A 141 10.14 -5.28 4.11
CA GLN A 141 9.93 -5.96 5.39
C GLN A 141 9.64 -7.45 5.18
N SER A 142 9.56 -8.22 6.25
CA SER A 142 9.73 -9.66 6.45
C SER A 142 11.21 -10.06 6.47
N ASP A 143 11.97 -9.73 5.44
CA ASP A 143 13.43 -9.64 5.46
C ASP A 143 13.77 -8.15 5.38
N ASN A 144 13.99 -7.54 6.54
CA ASN A 144 14.10 -6.07 6.64
C ASN A 144 15.26 -5.55 5.80
N ALA A 145 14.99 -4.61 4.92
CA ALA A 145 15.97 -4.02 4.04
C ALA A 145 15.77 -2.51 3.92
N LEU A 146 16.87 -1.78 4.12
CA LEU A 146 16.97 -0.34 3.87
C LEU A 146 18.01 -0.12 2.78
N ASP A 147 17.57 0.42 1.63
CA ASP A 147 18.42 0.68 0.47
C ASP A 147 19.30 -0.53 0.08
N ARG A 148 18.70 -1.73 0.09
CA ARG A 148 19.40 -2.96 -0.30
C ARG A 148 19.44 -3.09 -1.82
N PRO A 149 20.63 -3.41 -2.43
CA PRO A 149 20.70 -3.62 -3.88
C PRO A 149 19.77 -4.74 -4.34
N LEU A 150 18.98 -4.48 -5.39
CA LEU A 150 18.08 -5.46 -6.00
C LEU A 150 18.86 -6.69 -6.51
N SER A 151 20.07 -6.49 -7.02
CA SER A 151 20.96 -7.53 -7.50
C SER A 151 21.40 -8.52 -6.40
N SER A 152 21.25 -8.18 -5.12
CA SER A 152 21.60 -9.06 -3.99
C SER A 152 20.51 -10.07 -3.62
N TYR A 153 19.33 -9.98 -4.25
CA TYR A 153 18.25 -10.93 -4.02
C TYR A 153 18.32 -12.09 -5.01
N ASN A 154 17.94 -13.28 -4.54
CA ASN A 154 17.84 -14.46 -5.39
C ASN A 154 16.36 -14.70 -5.76
N PHE A 155 16.01 -14.49 -7.03
CA PHE A 155 14.66 -14.72 -7.57
C PHE A 155 14.79 -15.21 -9.03
N ALA A 156 13.79 -15.96 -9.50
CA ALA A 156 13.78 -16.43 -10.88
C ALA A 156 13.47 -15.31 -11.90
N SER A 157 12.55 -14.42 -11.53
CA SER A 157 12.19 -13.24 -12.32
C SER A 157 11.53 -12.19 -11.42
N ALA A 158 11.37 -10.97 -11.95
CA ALA A 158 10.71 -9.86 -11.28
C ALA A 158 9.83 -9.07 -12.24
N ARG A 159 8.73 -8.49 -11.71
CA ARG A 159 7.91 -7.51 -12.41
C ARG A 159 7.95 -6.17 -11.68
N PHE A 160 7.85 -5.10 -12.44
CA PHE A 160 7.96 -3.73 -11.94
C PHE A 160 6.64 -3.02 -12.16
N LEU A 161 6.06 -2.47 -11.11
CA LEU A 161 4.78 -1.78 -11.12
C LEU A 161 5.03 -0.28 -10.99
N HIS A 162 4.91 0.44 -12.10
CA HIS A 162 5.05 1.89 -12.15
C HIS A 162 3.72 2.57 -11.83
N PHE A 163 3.69 3.39 -10.77
CA PHE A 163 2.50 4.12 -10.36
C PHE A 163 2.24 5.30 -11.28
N LEU A 164 1.09 5.27 -11.95
CA LEU A 164 0.67 6.26 -12.94
C LEU A 164 -0.08 7.44 -12.31
N GLY A 165 -0.65 7.25 -11.13
CA GLY A 165 -1.43 8.27 -10.43
C GLY A 165 -2.38 7.69 -9.39
N VAL A 166 -3.25 8.55 -8.89
CA VAL A 166 -4.25 8.22 -7.86
C VAL A 166 -5.60 8.77 -8.30
N ARG A 167 -6.62 7.91 -8.34
CA ARG A 167 -8.02 8.32 -8.58
C ARG A 167 -8.74 8.48 -7.25
N PHE A 168 -9.53 9.54 -7.10
CA PHE A 168 -10.20 9.86 -5.85
C PHE A 168 -11.52 10.58 -6.09
N ASP A 169 -12.40 10.54 -5.11
CA ASP A 169 -13.62 11.32 -5.02
C ASP A 169 -13.52 12.39 -3.90
N VAL A 170 -12.82 12.08 -2.82
CA VAL A 170 -12.49 12.99 -1.71
C VAL A 170 -10.98 12.97 -1.49
N ASN A 171 -10.37 14.14 -1.39
CA ASN A 171 -8.92 14.28 -1.19
C ASN A 171 -8.61 14.41 0.31
N ASP A 172 -7.67 13.58 0.79
CA ASP A 172 -7.06 13.68 2.11
C ASP A 172 -5.55 13.87 1.96
N ASP A 173 -5.11 15.12 2.00
CA ASP A 173 -3.69 15.46 1.87
C ASP A 173 -2.94 15.41 3.21
N GLU A 174 -3.66 15.32 4.33
CA GLU A 174 -3.08 15.31 5.70
C GLU A 174 -2.56 13.92 6.12
N CYS A 175 -2.90 12.84 5.42
CA CYS A 175 -2.56 11.47 5.80
C CYS A 175 -1.05 11.22 5.97
N PHE A 176 -0.20 11.90 5.21
CA PHE A 176 1.24 11.65 5.24
C PHE A 176 1.86 11.97 6.61
N ALA A 177 1.52 13.13 7.19
CA ALA A 177 2.02 13.53 8.51
C ALA A 177 1.64 12.50 9.59
N TYR A 178 0.41 12.01 9.55
CA TYR A 178 -0.08 10.97 10.45
C TYR A 178 0.66 9.64 10.26
N LEU A 179 0.83 9.21 9.03
CA LEU A 179 1.48 7.93 8.69
C LEU A 179 2.97 7.93 9.03
N ILE A 180 3.71 9.01 8.71
CA ILE A 180 5.16 9.07 8.93
C ILE A 180 5.52 9.15 10.42
N SER A 181 4.68 9.79 11.24
CA SER A 181 4.85 9.87 12.69
C SER A 181 4.48 8.58 13.42
N GLY A 182 3.77 7.65 12.79
CA GLY A 182 3.19 6.47 13.45
C GLY A 182 2.01 6.82 14.34
N GLY A 183 1.28 7.90 14.02
CA GLY A 183 0.14 8.40 14.78
C GLY A 183 0.50 9.32 15.94
N GLU A 184 1.78 9.63 16.13
CA GLU A 184 2.21 10.55 17.19
C GLU A 184 1.91 12.02 16.81
N GLY A 185 1.43 12.78 17.80
CA GLY A 185 1.37 14.26 17.71
C GLY A 185 0.18 14.86 16.96
N LEU A 186 -0.78 14.06 16.51
CA LEU A 186 -2.07 14.60 16.04
C LEU A 186 -3.09 14.60 17.18
N PRO A 187 -3.98 15.61 17.25
CA PRO A 187 -5.08 15.58 18.19
C PRO A 187 -5.92 14.32 17.92
N GLU A 188 -6.37 13.66 18.99
CA GLU A 188 -7.36 12.59 18.85
C GLU A 188 -8.55 13.12 18.04
N PRO A 189 -9.09 12.34 17.10
CA PRO A 189 -10.29 12.75 16.38
C PRO A 189 -11.37 13.04 17.43
N GLU A 190 -12.01 14.20 17.34
CA GLU A 190 -13.12 14.52 18.21
C GLU A 190 -14.13 13.37 18.19
N PRO A 191 -14.61 12.90 19.35
CA PRO A 191 -15.62 11.84 19.37
C PRO A 191 -16.77 12.27 18.50
N SER A 192 -17.15 11.45 17.54
CA SER A 192 -18.29 11.70 16.68
C SER A 192 -19.48 12.08 17.55
N ALA A 193 -20.12 13.20 17.21
CA ALA A 193 -21.28 13.66 17.96
C ALA A 193 -22.27 12.50 18.15
N PRO A 194 -22.87 12.35 19.34
CA PRO A 194 -23.79 11.27 19.59
C PRO A 194 -24.91 11.32 18.55
N ASP A 195 -25.17 10.18 17.93
CA ASP A 195 -26.24 10.00 16.95
C ASP A 195 -27.60 10.16 17.67
N PHE A 196 -28.15 11.37 17.64
CA PHE A 196 -29.43 11.70 18.24
C PHE A 196 -30.63 11.15 17.46
N ASP A 197 -30.44 10.54 16.31
CA ASP A 197 -31.50 10.03 15.43
C ASP A 197 -31.77 8.53 15.56
N ARG A 198 -31.31 7.87 16.62
CA ARG A 198 -31.71 6.48 16.88
C ARG A 198 -33.04 6.47 17.62
N PRO A 199 -34.16 6.11 17.00
CA PRO A 199 -35.41 5.96 17.74
C PRO A 199 -35.26 4.85 18.78
N GLU A 200 -35.52 5.16 20.04
CA GLU A 200 -35.65 4.16 21.09
C GLU A 200 -36.75 3.16 20.70
N LEU A 201 -36.37 1.90 20.54
CA LEU A 201 -37.35 0.80 20.48
C LEU A 201 -38.01 0.69 21.85
N VAL A 202 -39.21 1.25 21.96
CA VAL A 202 -40.06 1.04 23.11
C VAL A 202 -40.47 -0.43 23.08
N GLU A 203 -39.93 -1.22 23.99
CA GLU A 203 -40.46 -2.55 24.28
C GLU A 203 -41.86 -2.36 24.91
N GLY A 204 -42.87 -2.69 24.15
CA GLY A 204 -44.24 -2.76 24.61
C GLY A 204 -44.47 -4.02 25.46
N SER A 205 -45.09 -3.80 26.60
CA SER A 205 -45.54 -4.75 27.60
C SER A 205 -46.47 -5.82 27.04
#